data_97fa95fe85c831e33a466fe450fc37b8
#
_entry.id   97fa95fe85c831e33a466fe450fc37b8
#
_cell.length_a   1.000
_cell.length_b   1.000
_cell.length_c   1.000
_cell.angle_alpha   90.00
_cell.angle_beta   90.00
_cell.angle_gamma   90.00
#
_symmetry.space_group_name_H-M   'P 1'
#
loop_
_entity.id
_entity.type
_entity.pdbx_description
1 polymer ?
#
loop_
_entity_poly.entity_id
_entity_poly.type
_entity_poly.pdbx_seq_one_letter_code
_entity_poly.pdbx_strand_id
1 'polypeptide(L)'
;MVDFAYEHYFDSTTGEKLNILNNAANYVADPTIKDRFFSELNALSKAHSLAVPHPDAIAASEKISFFQAIQASLRKLTGEGEGGNLSNHDIETAIRQVVDQALVSDAVINIFDEAGIKNPDISIISDEFMAEVRGMEHQNLAVELLQKLLKDEIKASSRTNIVQSRKLAELLDDALRRYRNQVISVTDILEELLNMAKDTKASQARGEELKLEPYELAFYDALAQNQSAQEVMGVDKLRELAIVLCDRIRKNASIDWNLKESVRARMKVAVKRLLRQYGYPPDMEALATELVLEQAKVFTEFEISHS
;
A
#
# COMPACT_ATOMS: atom_id res chain seq x y z
N MET A 1 -30.44 -8.56 -1.07
CA MET A 1 -29.88 -8.87 0.27
C MET A 1 -29.39 -10.30 0.18
N VAL A 2 -28.10 -10.53 0.13
CA VAL A 2 -27.56 -11.90 0.22
C VAL A 2 -27.79 -12.31 1.68
N ASP A 3 -28.63 -13.29 1.88
CA ASP A 3 -28.95 -13.83 3.22
C ASP A 3 -27.69 -14.60 3.66
N PHE A 4 -26.79 -13.91 4.34
CA PHE A 4 -25.59 -14.51 4.90
C PHE A 4 -26.00 -15.26 6.17
N ALA A 5 -26.34 -16.55 6.01
CA ALA A 5 -26.78 -17.43 7.10
C ALA A 5 -25.58 -17.84 7.98
N TYR A 6 -25.01 -16.87 8.75
CA TYR A 6 -23.91 -17.12 9.69
C TYR A 6 -24.24 -18.16 10.75
N GLU A 7 -25.51 -18.45 10.96
CA GLU A 7 -26.01 -19.46 11.91
C GLU A 7 -25.52 -20.85 11.57
N HIS A 8 -25.36 -21.16 10.28
CA HIS A 8 -24.79 -22.44 9.83
C HIS A 8 -23.31 -22.63 10.22
N TYR A 9 -22.61 -21.53 10.51
CA TYR A 9 -21.21 -21.58 10.94
C TYR A 9 -21.03 -22.46 12.19
N PHE A 10 -21.93 -22.35 13.17
CA PHE A 10 -21.76 -23.03 14.46
C PHE A 10 -21.96 -24.54 14.36
N ASP A 11 -22.79 -25.02 13.44
CA ASP A 11 -23.12 -26.42 13.22
C ASP A 11 -22.29 -27.07 12.10
N SER A 12 -21.41 -26.33 11.44
CA SER A 12 -20.66 -26.78 10.26
C SER A 12 -19.37 -27.50 10.62
N THR A 13 -18.86 -28.32 9.69
CA THR A 13 -17.52 -28.92 9.77
C THR A 13 -16.42 -27.86 9.65
N THR A 14 -15.19 -28.19 10.05
CA THR A 14 -14.04 -27.26 10.01
C THR A 14 -13.81 -26.65 8.62
N GLY A 15 -13.89 -27.43 7.54
CA GLY A 15 -13.72 -26.95 6.17
C GLY A 15 -14.85 -26.03 5.73
N GLU A 16 -16.09 -26.34 6.10
CA GLU A 16 -17.25 -25.47 5.84
C GLU A 16 -17.17 -24.16 6.64
N LYS A 17 -16.75 -24.22 7.90
CA LYS A 17 -16.50 -23.02 8.74
C LYS A 17 -15.54 -22.06 8.07
N LEU A 18 -14.47 -22.60 7.47
CA LEU A 18 -13.47 -21.81 6.76
C LEU A 18 -14.09 -21.09 5.54
N ASN A 19 -14.85 -21.81 4.73
CA ASN A 19 -15.56 -21.23 3.58
C ASN A 19 -16.56 -20.17 3.99
N ILE A 20 -17.31 -20.39 5.09
CA ILE A 20 -18.26 -19.40 5.63
C ILE A 20 -17.52 -18.13 6.09
N LEU A 21 -16.38 -18.25 6.77
CA LEU A 21 -15.55 -17.11 7.17
C LEU A 21 -15.02 -16.33 5.98
N ASN A 22 -14.55 -17.02 4.93
CA ASN A 22 -14.08 -16.40 3.70
C ASN A 22 -15.19 -15.63 2.98
N ASN A 23 -16.35 -16.25 2.83
CA ASN A 23 -17.50 -15.60 2.23
C ASN A 23 -17.94 -14.37 3.05
N ALA A 24 -17.94 -14.47 4.38
CA ALA A 24 -18.26 -13.36 5.25
C ALA A 24 -17.24 -12.23 5.16
N ALA A 25 -15.95 -12.57 5.17
CA ALA A 25 -14.87 -11.60 5.02
C ALA A 25 -14.95 -10.88 3.66
N ASN A 26 -15.18 -11.63 2.57
CA ASN A 26 -15.38 -11.05 1.25
C ASN A 26 -16.59 -10.11 1.19
N TYR A 27 -17.72 -10.48 1.80
CA TYR A 27 -18.88 -9.61 1.86
C TYR A 27 -18.62 -8.33 2.65
N VAL A 28 -17.95 -8.45 3.81
CA VAL A 28 -17.61 -7.30 4.67
C VAL A 28 -16.50 -6.44 4.06
N ALA A 29 -15.65 -6.98 3.20
CA ALA A 29 -14.61 -6.22 2.51
C ALA A 29 -15.16 -5.16 1.54
N ASP A 30 -16.44 -5.23 1.17
CA ASP A 30 -17.09 -4.16 0.40
C ASP A 30 -16.94 -2.81 1.16
N PRO A 31 -16.39 -1.77 0.52
CA PRO A 31 -16.13 -0.49 1.17
C PRO A 31 -17.36 0.19 1.77
N THR A 32 -18.55 -0.09 1.25
CA THR A 32 -19.81 0.47 1.74
C THR A 32 -20.27 -0.16 3.04
N ILE A 33 -19.74 -1.34 3.36
CA ILE A 33 -20.12 -2.15 4.53
C ILE A 33 -19.00 -2.12 5.58
N LYS A 34 -17.72 -2.16 5.17
CA LYS A 34 -16.55 -2.38 6.00
C LYS A 34 -16.46 -1.42 7.19
N ASP A 35 -16.51 -0.12 6.93
CA ASP A 35 -16.34 0.90 7.97
C ASP A 35 -17.48 0.84 9.01
N ARG A 36 -18.70 0.65 8.53
CA ARG A 36 -19.86 0.48 9.40
C ARG A 36 -19.76 -0.80 10.22
N PHE A 37 -19.43 -1.92 9.61
CA PHE A 37 -19.24 -3.19 10.30
C PHE A 37 -18.18 -3.07 11.40
N PHE A 38 -17.04 -2.46 11.13
CA PHE A 38 -15.98 -2.28 12.13
C PHE A 38 -16.43 -1.39 13.28
N SER A 39 -17.15 -0.31 13.00
CA SER A 39 -17.68 0.60 14.02
C SER A 39 -18.69 -0.10 14.95
N GLU A 40 -19.65 -0.79 14.36
CA GLU A 40 -20.70 -1.51 15.10
C GLU A 40 -20.12 -2.66 15.93
N LEU A 41 -19.18 -3.43 15.36
CA LEU A 41 -18.53 -4.52 16.06
C LEU A 41 -17.67 -4.04 17.24
N ASN A 42 -16.95 -2.93 17.08
CA ASN A 42 -16.18 -2.33 18.17
C ASN A 42 -17.10 -1.86 19.31
N ALA A 43 -18.25 -1.26 18.98
CA ALA A 43 -19.24 -0.85 19.97
C ALA A 43 -19.85 -2.08 20.69
N LEU A 44 -20.21 -3.12 19.95
CA LEU A 44 -20.70 -4.39 20.48
C LEU A 44 -19.68 -5.07 21.40
N SER A 45 -18.42 -5.13 20.99
CA SER A 45 -17.35 -5.74 21.79
C SER A 45 -17.13 -5.01 23.12
N LYS A 46 -17.20 -3.67 23.12
CA LYS A 46 -17.14 -2.86 24.33
C LYS A 46 -18.36 -3.11 25.25
N ALA A 47 -19.56 -3.12 24.68
CA ALA A 47 -20.78 -3.39 25.44
C ALA A 47 -20.76 -4.80 26.06
N HIS A 48 -20.33 -5.80 25.30
CA HIS A 48 -20.15 -7.16 25.74
C HIS A 48 -19.19 -7.27 26.94
N SER A 49 -18.01 -6.65 26.85
CA SER A 49 -17.00 -6.68 27.92
C SER A 49 -17.51 -6.04 29.22
N LEU A 50 -18.42 -5.07 29.14
CA LEU A 50 -19.03 -4.46 30.30
C LEU A 50 -20.21 -5.32 30.89
N ALA A 51 -20.85 -6.09 30.01
CA ALA A 51 -21.98 -6.93 30.40
C ALA A 51 -21.59 -8.28 31.04
N VAL A 52 -20.39 -8.79 30.75
CA VAL A 52 -19.85 -10.02 31.39
C VAL A 52 -19.62 -9.74 32.90
N PRO A 53 -20.09 -10.62 33.82
CA PRO A 53 -20.49 -12.03 33.63
C PRO A 53 -22.01 -12.31 33.50
N HIS A 54 -22.81 -11.39 32.98
CA HIS A 54 -24.24 -11.64 32.81
C HIS A 54 -24.51 -12.87 31.93
N PRO A 55 -25.46 -13.78 32.26
CA PRO A 55 -25.70 -15.00 31.47
C PRO A 55 -25.97 -14.77 29.99
N ASP A 56 -26.74 -13.74 29.63
CA ASP A 56 -27.05 -13.42 28.23
C ASP A 56 -25.81 -12.93 27.47
N ALA A 57 -24.90 -12.22 28.14
CA ALA A 57 -23.65 -11.82 27.55
C ALA A 57 -22.74 -13.03 27.26
N ILE A 58 -22.71 -13.98 28.20
CA ILE A 58 -21.94 -15.25 28.02
C ILE A 58 -22.57 -16.03 26.85
N ALA A 59 -23.88 -16.12 26.73
CA ALA A 59 -24.53 -16.81 25.61
C ALA A 59 -24.26 -16.15 24.24
N ALA A 60 -24.02 -14.82 24.21
CA ALA A 60 -23.70 -14.09 22.98
C ALA A 60 -22.22 -14.19 22.58
N SER A 61 -21.33 -14.66 23.47
CA SER A 61 -19.86 -14.65 23.27
C SER A 61 -19.43 -15.33 21.99
N GLU A 62 -19.99 -16.50 21.68
CA GLU A 62 -19.63 -17.27 20.49
C GLU A 62 -19.94 -16.52 19.19
N LYS A 63 -21.13 -15.90 19.12
CA LYS A 63 -21.54 -15.08 17.96
C LYS A 63 -20.64 -13.86 17.78
N ILE A 64 -20.30 -13.19 18.88
CA ILE A 64 -19.40 -12.02 18.86
C ILE A 64 -18.00 -12.43 18.39
N SER A 65 -17.49 -13.56 18.86
CA SER A 65 -16.20 -14.10 18.47
C SER A 65 -16.13 -14.39 16.96
N PHE A 66 -17.21 -14.90 16.36
CA PHE A 66 -17.29 -15.08 14.89
C PHE A 66 -17.11 -13.76 14.13
N PHE A 67 -17.80 -12.70 14.52
CA PHE A 67 -17.66 -11.39 13.89
C PHE A 67 -16.28 -10.77 14.15
N GLN A 68 -15.70 -11.00 15.33
CA GLN A 68 -14.33 -10.57 15.64
C GLN A 68 -13.30 -11.29 14.77
N ALA A 69 -13.51 -12.58 14.44
CA ALA A 69 -12.64 -13.32 13.54
C ALA A 69 -12.67 -12.75 12.12
N ILE A 70 -13.85 -12.35 11.61
CA ILE A 70 -13.97 -11.65 10.31
C ILE A 70 -13.17 -10.34 10.33
N GLN A 71 -13.34 -9.51 11.37
CA GLN A 71 -12.61 -8.26 11.51
C GLN A 71 -11.10 -8.48 11.57
N ALA A 72 -10.65 -9.49 12.34
CA ALA A 72 -9.25 -9.82 12.48
C ALA A 72 -8.64 -10.29 11.14
N SER A 73 -9.36 -11.12 10.37
CA SER A 73 -8.95 -11.56 9.05
C SER A 73 -8.75 -10.39 8.10
N LEU A 74 -9.71 -9.46 8.05
CA LEU A 74 -9.62 -8.26 7.21
C LEU A 74 -8.47 -7.33 7.63
N ARG A 75 -8.27 -7.09 8.94
CA ARG A 75 -7.16 -6.27 9.43
C ARG A 75 -5.80 -6.87 9.09
N LYS A 76 -5.68 -8.19 9.18
CA LYS A 76 -4.44 -8.89 8.80
C LYS A 76 -4.13 -8.72 7.31
N LEU A 77 -5.15 -8.78 6.45
CA LEU A 77 -5.04 -8.54 5.01
C LEU A 77 -4.61 -7.10 4.68
N THR A 78 -5.20 -6.11 5.38
CA THR A 78 -4.96 -4.69 5.08
C THR A 78 -3.70 -4.14 5.74
N GLY A 79 -3.04 -4.90 6.63
CA GLY A 79 -1.90 -4.43 7.42
C GLY A 79 -2.28 -3.37 8.47
N GLU A 80 -3.56 -3.12 8.71
CA GLU A 80 -4.05 -2.14 9.69
C GLU A 80 -3.90 -2.62 11.16
N GLY A 81 -3.28 -3.78 11.37
CA GLY A 81 -3.08 -4.39 12.70
C GLY A 81 -1.90 -3.82 13.50
N GLU A 82 -1.01 -3.02 12.92
CA GLU A 82 0.19 -2.53 13.61
C GLU A 82 0.02 -1.23 14.41
N GLY A 83 -1.16 -0.63 14.44
CA GLY A 83 -1.37 0.70 15.07
C GLY A 83 -2.53 0.85 16.06
N GLY A 84 -3.32 -0.14 16.31
CA GLY A 84 -4.45 -0.05 17.24
C GLY A 84 -4.42 -1.14 18.32
N ASN A 85 -4.36 -0.76 19.55
CA ASN A 85 -4.48 -1.38 20.89
C ASN A 85 -4.93 -2.86 21.07
N LEU A 86 -4.90 -3.69 20.04
CA LEU A 86 -4.99 -5.15 20.14
C LEU A 86 -3.64 -5.70 19.73
N SER A 87 -2.94 -6.35 20.65
CA SER A 87 -1.68 -7.03 20.33
C SER A 87 -1.97 -8.16 19.33
N ASN A 88 -0.97 -8.54 18.52
CA ASN A 88 -1.06 -9.74 17.67
C ASN A 88 -1.49 -10.98 18.50
N HIS A 89 -1.14 -11.01 19.78
CA HIS A 89 -1.55 -12.02 20.74
C HIS A 89 -3.07 -11.97 21.04
N ASP A 90 -3.70 -10.80 21.12
CA ASP A 90 -5.14 -10.68 21.38
C ASP A 90 -5.96 -11.08 20.15
N ILE A 91 -5.45 -10.75 18.96
CA ILE A 91 -6.01 -11.17 17.67
C ILE A 91 -5.86 -12.69 17.52
N GLU A 92 -4.67 -13.22 17.80
CA GLU A 92 -4.38 -14.67 17.75
C GLU A 92 -5.20 -15.43 18.81
N THR A 93 -5.40 -14.85 19.99
CA THR A 93 -6.20 -15.45 21.07
C THR A 93 -7.68 -15.44 20.72
N ALA A 94 -8.22 -14.35 20.13
CA ALA A 94 -9.60 -14.30 19.67
C ALA A 94 -9.86 -15.30 18.53
N ILE A 95 -8.92 -15.43 17.60
CA ILE A 95 -8.98 -16.43 16.53
C ILE A 95 -8.84 -17.84 17.11
N ARG A 96 -7.93 -18.08 18.05
CA ARG A 96 -7.78 -19.37 18.73
C ARG A 96 -9.03 -19.74 19.51
N GLN A 97 -9.68 -18.82 20.23
CA GLN A 97 -10.92 -19.11 20.94
C GLN A 97 -12.08 -19.51 20.02
N VAL A 98 -12.13 -18.99 18.81
CA VAL A 98 -13.11 -19.40 17.79
C VAL A 98 -12.72 -20.74 17.16
N VAL A 99 -11.42 -21.03 17.05
CA VAL A 99 -10.88 -22.21 16.40
C VAL A 99 -10.60 -23.36 17.40
N ASP A 100 -10.24 -23.09 18.67
CA ASP A 100 -9.94 -24.11 19.70
C ASP A 100 -11.15 -24.93 20.15
N GLN A 101 -12.37 -24.44 19.88
CA GLN A 101 -13.55 -25.33 19.95
C GLN A 101 -13.70 -26.26 18.74
N ALA A 102 -12.87 -26.10 17.71
CA ALA A 102 -12.87 -26.90 16.50
C ALA A 102 -11.46 -27.22 16.02
N LEU A 103 -10.62 -27.89 16.90
CA LEU A 103 -9.36 -28.54 16.50
C LEU A 103 -8.90 -28.25 15.07
N VAL A 104 -8.22 -27.15 14.78
CA VAL A 104 -7.12 -27.08 13.79
C VAL A 104 -6.30 -25.82 14.04
N SER A 105 -5.07 -25.97 14.49
CA SER A 105 -4.00 -24.99 14.36
C SER A 105 -3.77 -24.62 12.89
N ASP A 106 -3.34 -23.41 12.65
CA ASP A 106 -2.72 -22.88 11.43
C ASP A 106 -3.58 -22.33 10.30
N ALA A 107 -4.90 -22.25 10.37
CA ALA A 107 -5.68 -21.68 9.28
C ALA A 107 -6.33 -20.33 9.62
N VAL A 108 -5.58 -19.37 10.08
CA VAL A 108 -5.91 -17.97 9.75
C VAL A 108 -5.63 -17.84 8.27
N ILE A 109 -6.70 -17.75 7.50
CA ILE A 109 -6.63 -17.64 6.04
C ILE A 109 -5.82 -16.39 5.72
N ASN A 110 -4.60 -16.61 5.39
CA ASN A 110 -3.80 -15.69 4.64
C ASN A 110 -4.17 -15.99 3.19
N ILE A 111 -4.86 -15.09 2.51
CA ILE A 111 -5.13 -15.22 1.06
C ILE A 111 -3.82 -15.47 0.33
N PHE A 112 -2.71 -14.96 0.85
CA PHE A 112 -1.37 -15.24 0.36
C PHE A 112 -0.96 -16.70 0.59
N ASP A 113 -1.34 -17.33 1.71
CA ASP A 113 -1.03 -18.74 1.98
C ASP A 113 -1.88 -19.68 1.10
N GLU A 114 -3.12 -19.30 0.79
CA GLU A 114 -3.99 -20.04 -0.14
C GLU A 114 -3.47 -19.94 -1.58
N ALA A 115 -2.87 -18.79 -1.94
CA ALA A 115 -2.13 -18.60 -3.20
C ALA A 115 -0.67 -19.09 -3.12
N GLY A 116 -0.22 -19.68 -2.01
CA GLY A 116 1.15 -20.16 -1.80
C GLY A 116 2.21 -19.06 -1.68
N ILE A 117 1.81 -17.82 -1.42
CA ILE A 117 2.68 -16.64 -1.43
C ILE A 117 3.15 -16.30 -0.02
N LYS A 118 4.42 -16.51 0.26
CA LYS A 118 5.07 -16.08 1.50
C LYS A 118 5.66 -14.68 1.32
N ASN A 119 5.23 -13.71 2.13
CA ASN A 119 5.70 -12.31 2.10
C ASN A 119 5.51 -11.61 0.74
N PRO A 120 4.28 -11.28 0.34
CA PRO A 120 4.01 -10.65 -0.93
C PRO A 120 4.58 -9.22 -0.98
N ASP A 121 5.37 -8.96 -1.99
CA ASP A 121 5.77 -7.62 -2.41
C ASP A 121 5.43 -7.43 -3.90
N ILE A 122 5.68 -6.25 -4.45
CA ILE A 122 5.31 -5.95 -5.83
C ILE A 122 6.11 -6.79 -6.87
N SER A 123 7.21 -7.42 -6.46
CA SER A 123 8.02 -8.27 -7.34
C SER A 123 7.29 -9.55 -7.77
N ILE A 124 6.31 -10.00 -6.98
CA ILE A 124 5.48 -11.18 -7.31
C ILE A 124 4.52 -10.94 -8.48
N ILE A 125 4.28 -9.70 -8.87
CA ILE A 125 3.37 -9.37 -9.96
C ILE A 125 3.92 -9.93 -11.28
N SER A 126 3.41 -11.08 -11.66
CA SER A 126 3.63 -11.73 -12.95
C SER A 126 2.31 -11.83 -13.71
N ASP A 127 2.38 -12.22 -14.99
CA ASP A 127 1.16 -12.44 -15.76
C ASP A 127 0.34 -13.60 -15.17
N GLU A 128 0.99 -14.62 -14.61
CA GLU A 128 0.36 -15.74 -13.90
C GLU A 128 -0.35 -15.27 -12.65
N PHE A 129 0.33 -14.47 -11.80
CA PHE A 129 -0.28 -13.89 -10.60
C PHE A 129 -1.49 -13.03 -10.94
N MET A 130 -1.39 -12.19 -11.98
CA MET A 130 -2.53 -11.37 -12.42
C MET A 130 -3.70 -12.23 -12.90
N ALA A 131 -3.44 -13.36 -13.57
CA ALA A 131 -4.48 -14.28 -14.00
C ALA A 131 -5.15 -14.99 -12.80
N GLU A 132 -4.37 -15.39 -11.79
CA GLU A 132 -4.89 -15.97 -10.54
C GLU A 132 -5.78 -14.98 -9.80
N VAL A 133 -5.33 -13.74 -9.61
CA VAL A 133 -6.11 -12.69 -8.93
C VAL A 133 -7.42 -12.40 -9.67
N ARG A 134 -7.41 -12.35 -11.00
CA ARG A 134 -8.64 -12.21 -11.80
C ARG A 134 -9.60 -13.38 -11.64
N GLY A 135 -9.06 -14.57 -11.46
CA GLY A 135 -9.82 -15.81 -11.28
C GLY A 135 -10.32 -16.05 -9.85
N MET A 136 -9.95 -15.21 -8.88
CA MET A 136 -10.36 -15.39 -7.49
C MET A 136 -11.87 -15.25 -7.34
N GLU A 137 -12.49 -16.22 -6.65
CA GLU A 137 -13.92 -16.18 -6.32
C GLU A 137 -14.27 -14.98 -5.44
N HIS A 138 -13.34 -14.59 -4.55
CA HIS A 138 -13.52 -13.53 -3.57
C HIS A 138 -12.91 -12.20 -4.05
N GLN A 139 -13.54 -11.54 -5.02
CA GLN A 139 -13.01 -10.34 -5.68
C GLN A 139 -12.76 -9.16 -4.73
N ASN A 140 -13.60 -8.96 -3.70
CA ASN A 140 -13.36 -7.88 -2.72
C ASN A 140 -12.10 -8.12 -1.90
N LEU A 141 -11.79 -9.37 -1.57
CA LEU A 141 -10.53 -9.74 -0.91
C LEU A 141 -9.33 -9.56 -1.84
N ALA A 142 -9.49 -9.83 -3.13
CA ALA A 142 -8.46 -9.54 -4.14
C ALA A 142 -8.15 -8.03 -4.24
N VAL A 143 -9.18 -7.17 -4.16
CA VAL A 143 -9.01 -5.71 -4.11
C VAL A 143 -8.24 -5.29 -2.86
N GLU A 144 -8.58 -5.81 -1.67
CA GLU A 144 -7.86 -5.51 -0.43
C GLU A 144 -6.40 -5.97 -0.49
N LEU A 145 -6.13 -7.12 -1.08
CA LEU A 145 -4.79 -7.64 -1.32
C LEU A 145 -3.94 -6.70 -2.18
N LEU A 146 -4.45 -6.33 -3.35
CA LEU A 146 -3.75 -5.43 -4.26
C LEU A 146 -3.57 -4.02 -3.68
N GLN A 147 -4.58 -3.52 -2.97
CA GLN A 147 -4.49 -2.25 -2.24
C GLN A 147 -3.34 -2.27 -1.23
N LYS A 148 -3.20 -3.38 -0.48
CA LYS A 148 -2.10 -3.54 0.47
C LYS A 148 -0.75 -3.53 -0.23
N LEU A 149 -0.57 -4.34 -1.28
CA LEU A 149 0.67 -4.40 -2.06
C LEU A 149 1.08 -3.03 -2.59
N LEU A 150 0.13 -2.28 -3.15
CA LEU A 150 0.39 -0.94 -3.67
C LEU A 150 0.72 0.07 -2.55
N LYS A 151 0.05 0.00 -1.40
CA LYS A 151 0.39 0.83 -0.23
C LYS A 151 1.78 0.54 0.31
N ASP A 152 2.16 -0.73 0.40
CA ASP A 152 3.49 -1.15 0.86
C ASP A 152 4.57 -0.66 -0.13
N GLU A 153 4.30 -0.71 -1.44
CA GLU A 153 5.18 -0.15 -2.46
C GLU A 153 5.28 1.38 -2.39
N ILE A 154 4.17 2.09 -2.19
CA ILE A 154 4.17 3.55 -1.97
C ILE A 154 5.07 3.89 -0.77
N LYS A 155 4.96 3.15 0.32
CA LYS A 155 5.79 3.34 1.52
C LYS A 155 7.27 3.04 1.25
N ALA A 156 7.58 2.00 0.49
CA ALA A 156 8.94 1.65 0.11
C ALA A 156 9.54 2.70 -0.84
N SER A 157 8.84 3.03 -1.92
CA SER A 157 9.31 4.00 -2.92
C SER A 157 9.37 5.44 -2.38
N SER A 158 8.60 5.80 -1.36
CA SER A 158 8.68 7.12 -0.72
C SER A 158 10.05 7.42 -0.10
N ARG A 159 10.83 6.38 0.20
CA ARG A 159 12.20 6.48 0.74
C ARG A 159 13.28 6.63 -0.32
N THR A 160 12.95 6.40 -1.58
CA THR A 160 13.90 6.43 -2.70
C THR A 160 13.48 7.38 -3.81
N ASN A 161 12.21 7.35 -4.22
CA ASN A 161 11.65 8.12 -5.33
C ASN A 161 10.31 8.76 -4.95
N ILE A 162 10.36 9.99 -4.46
CA ILE A 162 9.18 10.72 -4.00
C ILE A 162 8.16 11.00 -5.11
N VAL A 163 8.64 11.20 -6.34
CA VAL A 163 7.80 11.50 -7.49
C VAL A 163 6.95 10.30 -7.88
N GLN A 164 7.58 9.14 -7.99
CA GLN A 164 6.89 7.89 -8.30
C GLN A 164 5.92 7.49 -7.18
N SER A 165 6.35 7.60 -5.92
CA SER A 165 5.52 7.31 -4.77
C SER A 165 4.28 8.20 -4.71
N ARG A 166 4.42 9.51 -4.92
CA ARG A 166 3.30 10.47 -4.94
C ARG A 166 2.32 10.17 -6.06
N LYS A 167 2.82 9.94 -7.27
CA LYS A 167 1.99 9.59 -8.43
C LYS A 167 1.17 8.32 -8.18
N LEU A 168 1.81 7.28 -7.66
CA LEU A 168 1.13 6.02 -7.35
C LEU A 168 0.08 6.21 -6.24
N ALA A 169 0.40 6.98 -5.19
CA ALA A 169 -0.52 7.29 -4.10
C ALA A 169 -1.78 8.04 -4.60
N GLU A 170 -1.62 9.04 -5.46
CA GLU A 170 -2.73 9.81 -6.04
C GLU A 170 -3.63 8.94 -6.91
N LEU A 171 -3.05 8.08 -7.77
CA LEU A 171 -3.79 7.14 -8.60
C LEU A 171 -4.57 6.12 -7.76
N LEU A 172 -3.93 5.55 -6.75
CA LEU A 172 -4.56 4.58 -5.84
C LEU A 172 -5.72 5.23 -5.06
N ASP A 173 -5.51 6.42 -4.52
CA ASP A 173 -6.55 7.13 -3.74
C ASP A 173 -7.75 7.50 -4.62
N ASP A 174 -7.52 7.96 -5.86
CA ASP A 174 -8.60 8.26 -6.80
C ASP A 174 -9.41 7.00 -7.17
N ALA A 175 -8.75 5.90 -7.50
CA ALA A 175 -9.41 4.65 -7.84
C ALA A 175 -10.25 4.12 -6.67
N LEU A 176 -9.67 4.10 -5.46
CA LEU A 176 -10.37 3.67 -4.25
C LEU A 176 -11.53 4.60 -3.88
N ARG A 177 -11.41 5.90 -4.12
CA ARG A 177 -12.50 6.87 -3.92
C ARG A 177 -13.66 6.60 -4.87
N ARG A 178 -13.39 6.34 -6.15
CA ARG A 178 -14.43 5.98 -7.14
C ARG A 178 -15.11 4.66 -6.80
N TYR A 179 -14.35 3.68 -6.35
CA TYR A 179 -14.89 2.39 -5.91
C TYR A 179 -15.77 2.53 -4.67
N ARG A 180 -15.31 3.23 -3.62
CA ARG A 180 -16.10 3.49 -2.40
C ARG A 180 -17.40 4.26 -2.66
N ASN A 181 -17.39 5.14 -3.65
CA ASN A 181 -18.57 5.89 -4.07
C ASN A 181 -19.42 5.13 -5.10
N GLN A 182 -19.15 3.84 -5.36
CA GLN A 182 -19.88 2.99 -6.31
C GLN A 182 -19.92 3.55 -7.75
N VAL A 183 -18.92 4.36 -8.14
CA VAL A 183 -18.77 4.88 -9.49
C VAL A 183 -18.22 3.79 -10.43
N ILE A 184 -17.41 2.89 -9.91
CA ILE A 184 -16.84 1.76 -10.63
C ILE A 184 -17.14 0.45 -9.90
N SER A 185 -17.23 -0.64 -10.66
CA SER A 185 -17.49 -1.99 -10.12
C SER A 185 -16.27 -2.59 -9.43
N VAL A 186 -16.45 -3.71 -8.70
CA VAL A 186 -15.34 -4.48 -8.12
C VAL A 186 -14.40 -5.02 -9.21
N THR A 187 -14.93 -5.37 -10.37
CA THR A 187 -14.10 -5.82 -11.51
C THR A 187 -13.27 -4.68 -12.08
N ASP A 188 -13.85 -3.49 -12.22
CA ASP A 188 -13.14 -2.32 -12.74
C ASP A 188 -12.00 -1.89 -11.81
N ILE A 189 -12.26 -1.79 -10.50
CA ILE A 189 -11.20 -1.44 -9.53
C ILE A 189 -10.10 -2.50 -9.54
N LEU A 190 -10.43 -3.78 -9.63
CA LEU A 190 -9.46 -4.87 -9.67
C LEU A 190 -8.51 -4.70 -10.86
N GLU A 191 -9.03 -4.45 -12.07
CA GLU A 191 -8.21 -4.21 -13.26
C GLU A 191 -7.37 -2.93 -13.14
N GLU A 192 -7.89 -1.86 -12.56
CA GLU A 192 -7.11 -0.64 -12.33
C GLU A 192 -5.93 -0.89 -11.37
N LEU A 193 -6.14 -1.62 -10.28
CA LEU A 193 -5.09 -1.94 -9.33
C LEU A 193 -4.03 -2.88 -9.93
N LEU A 194 -4.43 -3.86 -10.73
CA LEU A 194 -3.51 -4.74 -11.46
C LEU A 194 -2.66 -3.96 -12.46
N ASN A 195 -3.25 -3.01 -13.19
CA ASN A 195 -2.52 -2.15 -14.11
C ASN A 195 -1.53 -1.24 -13.38
N MET A 196 -1.93 -0.63 -12.25
CA MET A 196 -1.03 0.17 -11.41
C MET A 196 0.17 -0.66 -10.93
N ALA A 197 -0.06 -1.88 -10.49
CA ALA A 197 0.99 -2.78 -10.04
C ALA A 197 1.95 -3.17 -11.17
N LYS A 198 1.43 -3.44 -12.37
CA LYS A 198 2.22 -3.72 -13.58
C LYS A 198 3.07 -2.52 -13.99
N ASP A 199 2.48 -1.33 -14.03
CA ASP A 199 3.17 -0.09 -14.40
C ASP A 199 4.27 0.26 -13.39
N THR A 200 4.03 0.00 -12.10
CA THR A 200 5.02 0.22 -11.06
C THR A 200 6.21 -0.71 -11.22
N LYS A 201 5.97 -2.00 -11.50
CA LYS A 201 7.03 -2.96 -11.78
C LYS A 201 7.84 -2.59 -13.05
N ALA A 202 7.16 -2.18 -14.11
CA ALA A 202 7.82 -1.70 -15.33
C ALA A 202 8.65 -0.43 -15.06
N SER A 203 8.18 0.46 -14.19
CA SER A 203 8.92 1.67 -13.79
C SER A 203 10.22 1.35 -13.04
N GLN A 204 10.23 0.30 -12.21
CA GLN A 204 11.45 -0.17 -11.54
C GLN A 204 12.46 -0.74 -12.56
N ALA A 205 12.00 -1.56 -13.52
CA ALA A 205 12.84 -2.12 -14.56
C ALA A 205 13.48 -1.03 -15.48
N ARG A 206 12.82 0.12 -15.64
CA ARG A 206 13.34 1.25 -16.43
C ARG A 206 14.69 1.78 -15.92
N GLY A 207 14.98 1.65 -14.62
CA GLY A 207 16.29 2.01 -14.07
C GLY A 207 17.43 1.22 -14.69
N GLU A 208 17.23 -0.08 -14.88
CA GLU A 208 18.22 -0.96 -15.54
C GLU A 208 18.40 -0.60 -17.02
N GLU A 209 17.31 -0.33 -17.75
CA GLU A 209 17.36 0.08 -19.16
C GLU A 209 18.12 1.40 -19.34
N LEU A 210 17.87 2.38 -18.47
CA LEU A 210 18.53 3.67 -18.46
C LEU A 210 19.94 3.63 -17.87
N LYS A 211 20.36 2.52 -17.28
CA LYS A 211 21.63 2.37 -16.54
C LYS A 211 21.78 3.45 -15.47
N LEU A 212 20.73 3.64 -14.69
CA LEU A 212 20.65 4.59 -13.58
C LEU A 212 20.54 3.82 -12.26
N GLU A 213 21.32 4.27 -11.28
CA GLU A 213 21.14 3.84 -9.89
C GLU A 213 19.76 4.31 -9.36
N PRO A 214 19.18 3.67 -8.32
CA PRO A 214 17.83 3.98 -7.83
C PRO A 214 17.60 5.48 -7.55
N TYR A 215 18.58 6.16 -6.95
CA TYR A 215 18.46 7.61 -6.68
C TYR A 215 18.67 8.48 -7.91
N GLU A 216 19.52 8.06 -8.85
CA GLU A 216 19.68 8.74 -10.14
C GLU A 216 18.38 8.66 -10.96
N LEU A 217 17.69 7.50 -10.92
CA LEU A 217 16.37 7.33 -11.50
C LEU A 217 15.35 8.27 -10.86
N ALA A 218 15.40 8.44 -9.54
CA ALA A 218 14.50 9.34 -8.84
C ALA A 218 14.71 10.81 -9.25
N PHE A 219 15.95 11.26 -9.44
CA PHE A 219 16.23 12.59 -10.00
C PHE A 219 15.81 12.69 -11.46
N TYR A 220 16.01 11.63 -12.25
CA TYR A 220 15.49 11.56 -13.63
C TYR A 220 13.97 11.73 -13.67
N ASP A 221 13.24 11.02 -12.81
CA ASP A 221 11.79 11.11 -12.73
C ASP A 221 11.33 12.51 -12.30
N ALA A 222 12.05 13.17 -11.40
CA ALA A 222 11.76 14.56 -11.00
C ALA A 222 11.95 15.55 -12.16
N LEU A 223 12.94 15.34 -13.02
CA LEU A 223 13.20 16.16 -14.20
C LEU A 223 12.25 15.87 -15.35
N ALA A 224 11.93 14.60 -15.56
CA ALA A 224 11.10 14.10 -16.66
C ALA A 224 9.60 14.30 -16.44
N GLN A 225 9.15 14.82 -15.29
CA GLN A 225 7.74 15.20 -15.07
C GLN A 225 7.26 16.27 -16.07
N ASN A 226 8.19 17.07 -16.56
CA ASN A 226 7.90 18.09 -17.54
C ASN A 226 7.95 17.52 -18.95
N GLN A 227 6.81 17.51 -19.67
CA GLN A 227 6.73 17.03 -21.04
C GLN A 227 7.63 17.86 -21.98
N SER A 228 7.70 19.17 -21.83
CA SER A 228 8.56 20.01 -22.66
C SER A 228 10.05 19.69 -22.45
N ALA A 229 10.44 19.30 -21.23
CA ALA A 229 11.81 18.86 -20.98
C ALA A 229 12.13 17.53 -21.69
N GLN A 230 11.19 16.59 -21.69
CA GLN A 230 11.35 15.33 -22.44
C GLN A 230 11.49 15.58 -23.95
N GLU A 231 10.67 16.47 -24.50
CA GLU A 231 10.67 16.80 -25.92
C GLU A 231 11.93 17.57 -26.37
N VAL A 232 12.36 18.55 -25.57
CA VAL A 232 13.50 19.43 -25.91
C VAL A 232 14.85 18.78 -25.61
N MET A 233 14.97 18.10 -24.46
CA MET A 233 16.25 17.53 -24.03
C MET A 233 16.45 16.08 -24.47
N GLY A 234 15.37 15.32 -24.57
CA GLY A 234 15.42 13.89 -24.82
C GLY A 234 15.94 13.08 -23.62
N VAL A 235 15.87 11.77 -23.75
CA VAL A 235 16.21 10.81 -22.68
C VAL A 235 17.68 10.94 -22.23
N ASP A 236 18.62 11.04 -23.18
CA ASP A 236 20.07 11.01 -22.87
C ASP A 236 20.52 12.22 -22.06
N LYS A 237 20.08 13.43 -22.43
CA LYS A 237 20.44 14.65 -21.69
C LYS A 237 19.78 14.72 -20.32
N LEU A 238 18.52 14.26 -20.20
CA LEU A 238 17.84 14.17 -18.90
C LEU A 238 18.54 13.16 -18.00
N ARG A 239 18.96 12.03 -18.56
CA ARG A 239 19.73 11.01 -17.85
C ARG A 239 21.07 11.57 -17.34
N GLU A 240 21.84 12.23 -18.20
CA GLU A 240 23.11 12.85 -17.81
C GLU A 240 22.92 13.91 -16.72
N LEU A 241 21.92 14.76 -16.86
CA LEU A 241 21.60 15.78 -15.86
C LEU A 241 21.20 15.16 -14.51
N ALA A 242 20.45 14.06 -14.50
CA ALA A 242 20.07 13.33 -13.29
C ALA A 242 21.30 12.80 -12.54
N ILE A 243 22.24 12.17 -13.25
CA ILE A 243 23.51 11.67 -12.68
C ILE A 243 24.32 12.83 -12.07
N VAL A 244 24.48 13.93 -12.81
CA VAL A 244 25.25 15.09 -12.34
C VAL A 244 24.59 15.75 -11.14
N LEU A 245 23.25 15.82 -11.10
CA LEU A 245 22.51 16.34 -9.95
C LEU A 245 22.71 15.45 -8.72
N CYS A 246 22.58 14.14 -8.86
CA CYS A 246 22.78 13.18 -7.78
C CYS A 246 24.20 13.32 -7.19
N ASP A 247 25.24 13.30 -8.02
CA ASP A 247 26.62 13.48 -7.58
C ASP A 247 26.88 14.84 -6.93
N ARG A 248 26.30 15.91 -7.49
CA ARG A 248 26.45 17.27 -6.93
C ARG A 248 25.77 17.40 -5.55
N ILE A 249 24.60 16.82 -5.39
CA ILE A 249 23.87 16.82 -4.12
C ILE A 249 24.65 16.00 -3.08
N ARG A 250 25.11 14.78 -3.45
CA ARG A 250 25.92 13.93 -2.57
C ARG A 250 27.17 14.64 -2.05
N LYS A 251 27.87 15.40 -2.89
CA LYS A 251 29.08 16.14 -2.51
C LYS A 251 28.85 17.39 -1.68
N ASN A 252 27.68 18.02 -1.77
CA ASN A 252 27.40 19.32 -1.16
C ASN A 252 26.36 19.26 -0.02
N ALA A 253 25.67 18.16 0.15
CA ALA A 253 24.71 17.99 1.24
C ALA A 253 25.44 17.70 2.55
N SER A 254 25.34 18.60 3.51
CA SER A 254 25.69 18.34 4.91
C SER A 254 24.48 17.75 5.64
N ILE A 255 24.72 17.09 6.79
CA ILE A 255 23.64 16.50 7.62
C ILE A 255 22.46 17.46 7.85
N ASP A 256 22.75 18.77 8.02
CA ASP A 256 21.76 19.81 8.35
C ASP A 256 21.38 20.69 7.15
N TRP A 257 21.68 20.29 5.90
CA TRP A 257 21.46 21.18 4.76
C TRP A 257 20.00 21.60 4.60
N ASN A 258 19.06 20.73 4.94
CA ASN A 258 17.62 20.99 4.85
C ASN A 258 17.09 21.85 6.00
N LEU A 259 17.77 21.88 7.15
CA LEU A 259 17.38 22.64 8.34
C LEU A 259 17.90 24.09 8.30
N LYS A 260 19.05 24.33 7.64
CA LYS A 260 19.66 25.66 7.54
C LYS A 260 19.20 26.37 6.28
N GLU A 261 18.38 27.39 6.41
CA GLU A 261 17.81 28.15 5.28
C GLU A 261 18.88 28.67 4.31
N SER A 262 20.02 29.14 4.80
CA SER A 262 21.14 29.61 3.98
C SER A 262 21.79 28.49 3.15
N VAL A 263 21.82 27.25 3.64
CA VAL A 263 22.37 26.11 2.90
C VAL A 263 21.37 25.63 1.87
N ARG A 264 20.09 25.56 2.24
CA ARG A 264 18.99 25.25 1.32
C ARG A 264 18.92 26.24 0.16
N ALA A 265 19.06 27.53 0.43
CA ALA A 265 19.10 28.57 -0.60
C ALA A 265 20.28 28.38 -1.56
N ARG A 266 21.47 28.06 -1.05
CA ARG A 266 22.65 27.76 -1.88
C ARG A 266 22.44 26.53 -2.75
N MET A 267 21.84 25.46 -2.22
CA MET A 267 21.49 24.25 -2.97
C MET A 267 20.50 24.57 -4.09
N LYS A 268 19.46 25.35 -3.78
CA LYS A 268 18.46 25.81 -4.77
C LYS A 268 19.10 26.57 -5.93
N VAL A 269 20.05 27.49 -5.63
CA VAL A 269 20.81 28.22 -6.65
C VAL A 269 21.68 27.28 -7.48
N ALA A 270 22.35 26.31 -6.86
CA ALA A 270 23.18 25.33 -7.54
C ALA A 270 22.35 24.44 -8.50
N VAL A 271 21.20 23.95 -8.06
CA VAL A 271 20.26 23.18 -8.88
C VAL A 271 19.80 24.00 -10.08
N LYS A 272 19.29 25.22 -9.87
CA LYS A 272 18.87 26.10 -10.97
C LYS A 272 19.97 26.37 -11.97
N ARG A 273 21.18 26.59 -11.50
CA ARG A 273 22.35 26.79 -12.38
C ARG A 273 22.60 25.57 -13.25
N LEU A 274 22.54 24.35 -12.67
CA LEU A 274 22.71 23.12 -13.45
C LEU A 274 21.59 22.93 -14.48
N LEU A 275 20.34 23.14 -14.10
CA LEU A 275 19.20 23.04 -15.02
C LEU A 275 19.44 23.96 -16.25
N ARG A 276 19.85 25.21 -16.04
CA ARG A 276 20.13 26.16 -17.13
C ARG A 276 21.33 25.75 -17.96
N GLN A 277 22.40 25.25 -17.35
CA GLN A 277 23.60 24.80 -18.06
C GLN A 277 23.31 23.63 -19.02
N TYR A 278 22.37 22.76 -18.66
CA TYR A 278 21.93 21.65 -19.49
C TYR A 278 20.80 22.02 -20.47
N GLY A 279 20.34 23.29 -20.46
CA GLY A 279 19.30 23.75 -21.35
C GLY A 279 17.89 23.28 -20.96
N TYR A 280 17.67 23.06 -19.66
CA TYR A 280 16.33 22.70 -19.15
C TYR A 280 15.34 23.82 -19.47
N PRO A 281 14.10 23.53 -19.96
CA PRO A 281 13.13 24.53 -20.35
C PRO A 281 12.75 25.48 -19.20
N PRO A 282 12.74 26.79 -19.43
CA PRO A 282 12.53 27.79 -18.37
C PRO A 282 11.11 27.85 -17.83
N ASP A 283 10.12 27.39 -18.59
CA ASP A 283 8.70 27.37 -18.25
C ASP A 283 8.43 26.56 -16.96
N MET A 284 9.16 25.47 -16.75
CA MET A 284 9.00 24.56 -15.62
C MET A 284 10.22 24.47 -14.71
N GLU A 285 11.24 25.33 -14.91
CA GLU A 285 12.48 25.34 -14.10
C GLU A 285 12.19 25.45 -12.59
N ALA A 286 11.20 26.24 -12.23
CA ALA A 286 10.84 26.45 -10.82
C ALA A 286 10.29 25.17 -10.19
N LEU A 287 9.36 24.49 -10.85
CA LEU A 287 8.77 23.24 -10.38
C LEU A 287 9.83 22.13 -10.33
N ALA A 288 10.61 21.95 -11.38
CA ALA A 288 11.69 20.96 -11.41
C ALA A 288 12.71 21.21 -10.28
N THR A 289 13.04 22.49 -10.00
CA THR A 289 13.93 22.83 -8.88
C THR A 289 13.36 22.37 -7.54
N GLU A 290 12.08 22.60 -7.27
CA GLU A 290 11.46 22.19 -6.01
C GLU A 290 11.40 20.65 -5.91
N LEU A 291 11.01 19.94 -6.97
CA LEU A 291 10.98 18.49 -7.00
C LEU A 291 12.37 17.87 -6.78
N VAL A 292 13.41 18.43 -7.41
CA VAL A 292 14.79 18.01 -7.21
C VAL A 292 15.24 18.25 -5.76
N LEU A 293 14.83 19.36 -5.12
CA LEU A 293 15.16 19.63 -3.72
C LEU A 293 14.39 18.70 -2.76
N GLU A 294 13.14 18.38 -3.05
CA GLU A 294 12.37 17.40 -2.29
C GLU A 294 13.02 16.01 -2.39
N GLN A 295 13.40 15.60 -3.60
CA GLN A 295 14.11 14.33 -3.81
C GLN A 295 15.48 14.33 -3.11
N ALA A 296 16.21 15.43 -3.15
CA ALA A 296 17.49 15.58 -2.46
C ALA A 296 17.37 15.40 -0.94
N LYS A 297 16.25 15.84 -0.34
CA LYS A 297 15.99 15.63 1.08
C LYS A 297 15.89 14.13 1.39
N VAL A 298 15.09 13.40 0.66
CA VAL A 298 14.92 11.94 0.83
C VAL A 298 16.24 11.21 0.64
N PHE A 299 16.98 11.56 -0.41
CA PHE A 299 18.30 10.98 -0.70
C PHE A 299 19.30 11.19 0.44
N THR A 300 19.40 12.38 0.99
CA THR A 300 20.37 12.69 2.05
C THR A 300 19.99 12.08 3.40
N GLU A 301 18.70 11.97 3.72
CA GLU A 301 18.22 11.27 4.91
C GLU A 301 18.60 9.78 4.87
N PHE A 302 18.54 9.16 3.69
CA PHE A 302 18.96 7.77 3.50
C PHE A 302 20.49 7.60 3.63
N GLU A 303 21.29 8.40 2.94
CA GLU A 303 22.77 8.34 3.00
C GLU A 303 23.28 8.47 4.44
N ILE A 304 22.67 9.36 5.24
CA ILE A 304 23.03 9.55 6.64
C ILE A 304 22.66 8.34 7.51
N SER A 305 21.54 7.68 7.24
CA SER A 305 21.09 6.52 8.02
C SER A 305 21.90 5.26 7.75
N HIS A 306 22.72 5.24 6.68
CA HIS A 306 23.51 4.07 6.25
C HIS A 306 25.03 4.34 6.23
N SER A 307 25.47 5.52 6.67
CA SER A 307 26.89 5.90 6.88
C SER A 307 27.27 5.74 8.35
#